data_3eeaac86705151369a2bae8677f30f66
#
_entry.id   3eeaac86705151369a2bae8677f30f66
#
_cell.length_a   1.000
_cell.length_b   1.000
_cell.length_c   1.000
_cell.angle_alpha   90.00
_cell.angle_beta   90.00
_cell.angle_gamma   90.00
#
_symmetry.space_group_name_H-M   'P 1'
#
loop_
_entity.id
_entity.type
_entity.pdbx_description
1 polymer ?
#
loop_
_entity_poly.entity_id
_entity_poly.type
_entity_poly.pdbx_seq_one_letter_code
_entity_poly.pdbx_strand_id
1 'polypeptide(L)'
;PRVERDWKPSFVLVGADVGRMVINPLSEVQNYEGFVSLDFDRYLFNAEFGHSTFHRDDEFLYEGSGTYYRIGLAKNFAVASKDRSIFTMGLNYARSNFDQTLIFEDSFFGEQSEFTFQDNNAAARWWELTGGIHVNLWENLNMGYVVRLKFLKKTFGDENVEPWDVPGYGRNKKNGTELKNATVGLNYYLSWRFDLREKALSVPRS
;
A
#
# COMPACT_ATOMS: atom_id res chain seq x y z
N PRO A 1 -18.80 20.33 28.63
CA PRO A 1 -18.53 21.29 27.56
C PRO A 1 -18.25 20.48 26.30
N ARG A 2 -19.07 20.67 25.24
CA ARG A 2 -18.81 20.09 23.92
C ARG A 2 -17.61 20.87 23.35
N VAL A 3 -16.50 20.18 23.11
CA VAL A 3 -15.40 20.74 22.34
C VAL A 3 -15.90 20.86 20.90
N GLU A 4 -16.01 22.08 20.39
CA GLU A 4 -16.31 22.28 18.96
C GLU A 4 -15.17 21.72 18.16
N ARG A 5 -15.47 20.70 17.36
CA ARG A 5 -14.48 20.07 16.46
C ARG A 5 -14.34 20.94 15.23
N ASP A 6 -13.11 21.31 14.94
CA ASP A 6 -12.78 22.01 13.71
C ASP A 6 -12.50 21.03 12.56
N TRP A 7 -13.50 20.82 11.71
CA TRP A 7 -13.43 19.93 10.56
C TRP A 7 -12.73 20.52 9.33
N LYS A 8 -12.11 21.68 9.44
CA LYS A 8 -11.35 22.24 8.32
C LYS A 8 -9.97 21.61 8.28
N PRO A 9 -9.45 21.26 7.09
CA PRO A 9 -8.12 20.67 6.98
C PRO A 9 -7.05 21.67 7.46
N SER A 10 -6.08 21.20 8.25
CA SER A 10 -4.99 22.01 8.77
C SER A 10 -3.73 21.87 7.95
N PHE A 11 -3.45 20.69 7.41
CA PHE A 11 -2.29 20.45 6.54
C PHE A 11 -2.56 19.32 5.55
N VAL A 12 -1.71 19.27 4.54
CA VAL A 12 -1.62 18.19 3.56
C VAL A 12 -0.22 17.59 3.62
N LEU A 13 -0.12 16.27 3.63
CA LEU A 13 1.13 15.55 3.36
C LEU A 13 1.08 14.98 1.95
N VAL A 14 2.14 15.18 1.20
CA VAL A 14 2.36 14.53 -0.11
C VAL A 14 3.69 13.82 -0.06
N GLY A 15 3.73 12.55 -0.42
CA GLY A 15 4.95 11.78 -0.33
C GLY A 15 4.99 10.55 -1.21
N ALA A 16 6.13 9.85 -1.15
CA ALA A 16 6.38 8.62 -1.89
C ALA A 16 7.08 7.58 -1.01
N ASP A 17 6.91 6.30 -1.34
CA ASP A 17 7.62 5.20 -0.69
C ASP A 17 9.04 5.08 -1.24
N VAL A 18 9.97 5.74 -0.55
CA VAL A 18 11.40 5.70 -0.92
C VAL A 18 12.06 4.39 -0.50
N GLY A 19 11.53 3.69 0.49
CA GLY A 19 12.04 2.39 0.91
C GLY A 19 11.91 1.36 -0.21
N ARG A 20 10.77 1.33 -0.89
CA ARG A 20 10.56 0.48 -2.05
C ARG A 20 11.45 0.85 -3.23
N MET A 21 11.62 2.14 -3.51
CA MET A 21 12.49 2.60 -4.58
C MET A 21 13.95 2.14 -4.41
N VAL A 22 14.43 2.05 -3.17
CA VAL A 22 15.79 1.56 -2.87
C VAL A 22 15.89 0.04 -3.01
N ILE A 23 14.85 -0.70 -2.66
CA ILE A 23 14.84 -2.17 -2.67
C ILE A 23 14.51 -2.73 -4.06
N ASN A 24 13.76 -1.99 -4.90
CA ASN A 24 13.32 -2.44 -6.22
C ASN A 24 14.43 -3.08 -7.09
N PRO A 25 15.64 -2.50 -7.21
CA PRO A 25 16.69 -3.11 -8.04
C PRO A 25 17.17 -4.49 -7.56
N LEU A 26 16.87 -4.87 -6.32
CA LEU A 26 17.28 -6.11 -5.67
C LEU A 26 16.11 -7.10 -5.50
N SER A 27 14.94 -6.79 -6.05
CA SER A 27 13.71 -7.54 -5.82
C SER A 27 13.07 -7.98 -7.14
N GLU A 28 12.46 -9.15 -7.14
CA GLU A 28 11.58 -9.62 -8.23
C GLU A 28 10.34 -8.73 -8.40
N VAL A 29 10.00 -7.95 -7.37
CA VAL A 29 8.87 -7.01 -7.37
C VAL A 29 9.41 -5.59 -7.42
N GLN A 30 9.09 -4.87 -8.47
CA GLN A 30 9.30 -3.42 -8.54
C GLN A 30 8.01 -2.72 -8.18
N ASN A 31 8.05 -1.83 -7.20
CA ASN A 31 6.88 -1.12 -6.70
C ASN A 31 7.17 0.37 -6.53
N TYR A 32 6.32 1.20 -7.10
CA TYR A 32 6.35 2.65 -7.00
C TYR A 32 5.03 3.13 -6.42
N GLU A 33 5.08 3.89 -5.34
CA GLU A 33 3.89 4.32 -4.62
C GLU A 33 4.02 5.77 -4.15
N GLY A 34 2.96 6.54 -4.35
CA GLY A 34 2.81 7.88 -3.81
C GLY A 34 1.54 8.00 -2.98
N PHE A 35 1.49 8.99 -2.11
CA PHE A 35 0.32 9.24 -1.26
C PHE A 35 0.04 10.71 -1.03
N VAL A 36 -1.21 10.99 -0.70
CA VAL A 36 -1.69 12.27 -0.18
C VAL A 36 -2.47 12.00 1.09
N SER A 37 -2.21 12.76 2.15
CA SER A 37 -2.97 12.71 3.40
C SER A 37 -3.46 14.11 3.78
N LEU A 38 -4.76 14.19 4.11
CA LEU A 38 -5.43 15.41 4.55
C LEU A 38 -5.74 15.30 6.04
N ASP A 39 -5.31 16.29 6.84
CA ASP A 39 -5.59 16.33 8.27
C ASP A 39 -6.92 17.06 8.56
N PHE A 40 -7.78 16.37 9.31
CA PHE A 40 -9.05 16.90 9.83
C PHE A 40 -9.09 16.73 11.36
N ASP A 41 -8.64 17.70 12.11
CA ASP A 41 -8.53 17.67 13.58
C ASP A 41 -7.65 16.51 14.07
N ARG A 42 -8.22 15.35 14.34
CA ARG A 42 -7.54 14.13 14.82
C ARG A 42 -7.55 13.00 13.78
N TYR A 43 -8.09 13.23 12.62
CA TYR A 43 -8.25 12.24 11.59
C TYR A 43 -7.47 12.65 10.35
N LEU A 44 -6.83 11.67 9.73
CA LEU A 44 -6.20 11.81 8.42
C LEU A 44 -7.00 10.99 7.41
N PHE A 45 -7.43 11.65 6.36
CA PHE A 45 -7.90 10.96 5.15
C PHE A 45 -6.71 10.69 4.26
N ASN A 46 -6.49 9.42 3.94
CA ASN A 46 -5.36 8.97 3.13
C ASN A 46 -5.85 8.48 1.78
N ALA A 47 -5.15 8.90 0.73
CA ALA A 47 -5.29 8.36 -0.61
C ALA A 47 -3.89 7.99 -1.13
N GLU A 48 -3.73 6.77 -1.59
CA GLU A 48 -2.47 6.23 -2.07
C GLU A 48 -2.69 5.61 -3.44
N PHE A 49 -1.72 5.75 -4.32
CA PHE A 49 -1.70 5.17 -5.64
C PHE A 49 -0.32 4.58 -5.91
N GLY A 50 -0.30 3.38 -6.50
CA GLY A 50 0.94 2.71 -6.85
C GLY A 50 0.82 1.87 -8.12
N HIS A 51 1.99 1.56 -8.64
CA HIS A 51 2.19 0.63 -9.75
C HIS A 51 3.23 -0.40 -9.33
N SER A 52 2.96 -1.67 -9.66
CA SER A 52 3.87 -2.77 -9.32
C SER A 52 4.02 -3.68 -10.52
N THR A 53 5.27 -4.12 -10.76
CA THR A 53 5.60 -5.18 -11.70
C THR A 53 6.25 -6.32 -10.96
N PHE A 54 5.96 -7.53 -11.37
CA PHE A 54 6.54 -8.75 -10.85
C PHE A 54 7.10 -9.58 -11.99
N HIS A 55 8.34 -10.04 -11.85
CA HIS A 55 8.98 -10.93 -12.80
C HIS A 55 9.68 -12.05 -12.04
N ARG A 56 9.41 -13.28 -12.43
CA ARG A 56 10.04 -14.47 -11.89
C ARG A 56 10.30 -15.47 -12.99
N ASP A 57 11.53 -15.94 -13.05
CA ASP A 57 12.01 -16.91 -14.02
C ASP A 57 12.79 -18.02 -13.28
N ASP A 58 12.06 -19.00 -12.73
CA ASP A 58 12.64 -20.17 -12.05
C ASP A 58 12.17 -21.46 -12.74
N GLU A 59 11.29 -22.24 -12.08
CA GLU A 59 10.66 -23.45 -12.65
C GLU A 59 9.59 -23.13 -13.69
N PHE A 60 9.08 -21.91 -13.70
CA PHE A 60 8.12 -21.35 -14.63
C PHE A 60 8.33 -19.85 -14.72
N LEU A 61 8.04 -19.29 -15.89
CA LEU A 61 8.05 -17.84 -16.08
C LEU A 61 6.71 -17.26 -15.65
N TYR A 62 6.74 -16.33 -14.69
CA TYR A 62 5.57 -15.55 -14.29
C TYR A 62 5.86 -14.07 -14.38
N GLU A 63 5.03 -13.39 -15.12
CA GLU A 63 5.06 -11.93 -15.25
C GLU A 63 3.73 -11.34 -14.81
N GLY A 64 3.79 -10.26 -14.06
CA GLY A 64 2.61 -9.52 -13.64
C GLY A 64 2.88 -8.03 -13.60
N SER A 65 1.90 -7.23 -13.99
CA SER A 65 1.98 -5.78 -13.97
C SER A 65 0.62 -5.18 -13.66
N GLY A 66 0.57 -4.17 -12.80
CA GLY A 66 -0.69 -3.54 -12.48
C GLY A 66 -0.61 -2.32 -11.59
N THR A 67 -1.75 -1.68 -11.48
CA THR A 67 -1.94 -0.50 -10.63
C THR A 67 -2.83 -0.82 -9.45
N TYR A 68 -2.63 -0.10 -8.37
CA TYR A 68 -3.48 -0.20 -7.20
C TYR A 68 -3.72 1.16 -6.56
N TYR A 69 -4.80 1.24 -5.83
CA TYR A 69 -5.08 2.40 -4.99
C TYR A 69 -5.57 1.96 -3.61
N ARG A 70 -5.35 2.82 -2.63
CA ARG A 70 -5.85 2.69 -1.26
C ARG A 70 -6.49 3.99 -0.84
N ILE A 71 -7.62 3.89 -0.18
CA ILE A 71 -8.29 5.02 0.46
C ILE A 71 -8.66 4.62 1.88
N GLY A 72 -8.50 5.54 2.82
CA GLY A 72 -8.83 5.23 4.19
C GLY A 72 -8.78 6.39 5.15
N LEU A 73 -9.09 6.07 6.39
CA LEU A 73 -9.10 7.00 7.51
C LEU A 73 -8.16 6.48 8.60
N ALA A 74 -7.34 7.37 9.12
CA ALA A 74 -6.48 7.10 10.26
C ALA A 74 -6.72 8.14 11.36
N LYS A 75 -6.66 7.69 12.61
CA LYS A 75 -6.70 8.58 13.77
C LYS A 75 -5.29 8.93 14.18
N ASN A 76 -5.02 10.22 14.35
CA ASN A 76 -3.76 10.72 14.89
C ASN A 76 -3.84 10.80 16.41
N PHE A 77 -2.94 10.12 17.10
CA PHE A 77 -2.83 10.10 18.56
C PHE A 77 -1.82 11.13 19.11
N ALA A 78 -0.95 11.67 18.24
CA ALA A 78 0.08 12.65 18.59
C ALA A 78 -0.31 14.11 18.25
N VAL A 79 -1.58 14.44 18.34
CA VAL A 79 -2.12 15.77 17.93
C VAL A 79 -1.45 16.93 18.66
N ALA A 80 -1.00 16.72 19.90
CA ALA A 80 -0.36 17.75 20.76
C ALA A 80 1.18 17.71 20.70
N SER A 81 1.77 16.95 19.75
CA SER A 81 3.23 16.89 19.64
C SER A 81 3.81 18.23 19.24
N LYS A 82 4.77 18.74 20.05
CA LYS A 82 5.51 19.96 19.75
C LYS A 82 6.38 19.83 18.51
N ASP A 83 6.84 18.61 18.22
CA ASP A 83 7.75 18.29 17.14
C ASP A 83 7.03 17.96 15.82
N ARG A 84 5.73 18.28 15.73
CA ARG A 84 4.88 17.97 14.55
C ARG A 84 4.85 16.50 14.16
N SER A 85 5.31 15.59 15.03
CA SER A 85 5.27 14.15 14.81
C SER A 85 3.83 13.65 14.80
N ILE A 86 3.55 12.66 13.97
CA ILE A 86 2.23 12.07 13.77
C ILE A 86 2.32 10.59 14.11
N PHE A 87 1.47 10.13 15.01
CA PHE A 87 1.28 8.71 15.29
C PHE A 87 -0.15 8.31 14.94
N THR A 88 -0.31 7.39 14.02
CA THR A 88 -1.61 7.05 13.45
C THR A 88 -1.93 5.56 13.57
N MET A 89 -3.23 5.28 13.73
CA MET A 89 -3.81 3.97 13.45
C MET A 89 -5.02 4.16 12.54
N GLY A 90 -5.15 3.32 11.53
CA GLY A 90 -6.16 3.51 10.50
C GLY A 90 -6.66 2.24 9.86
N LEU A 91 -7.69 2.41 9.05
CA LEU A 91 -8.29 1.38 8.21
C LEU A 91 -8.34 1.90 6.77
N ASN A 92 -7.80 1.11 5.84
CA ASN A 92 -7.83 1.39 4.41
C ASN A 92 -8.61 0.30 3.67
N TYR A 93 -9.32 0.73 2.64
CA TYR A 93 -9.80 -0.13 1.58
C TYR A 93 -8.86 -0.01 0.39
N ALA A 94 -8.55 -1.13 -0.23
CA ALA A 94 -7.63 -1.19 -1.35
C ALA A 94 -8.18 -2.03 -2.50
N ARG A 95 -7.80 -1.64 -3.72
CA ARG A 95 -8.11 -2.37 -4.95
C ARG A 95 -6.92 -2.30 -5.90
N SER A 96 -6.71 -3.42 -6.61
CA SER A 96 -5.74 -3.55 -7.69
C SER A 96 -6.43 -4.04 -8.96
N ASN A 97 -5.94 -3.55 -10.11
CA ASN A 97 -6.23 -4.12 -11.43
C ASN A 97 -4.88 -4.43 -12.07
N PHE A 98 -4.74 -5.62 -12.65
CA PHE A 98 -3.45 -6.08 -13.15
C PHE A 98 -3.61 -7.12 -14.26
N ASP A 99 -2.57 -7.24 -15.04
CA ASP A 99 -2.38 -8.26 -16.04
C ASP A 99 -1.38 -9.28 -15.53
N GLN A 100 -1.54 -10.54 -15.90
CA GLN A 100 -0.62 -11.61 -15.54
C GLN A 100 -0.45 -12.61 -16.65
N THR A 101 0.76 -13.14 -16.77
CA THR A 101 1.12 -14.19 -17.72
C THR A 101 1.89 -15.28 -17.00
N LEU A 102 1.50 -16.51 -17.18
CA LEU A 102 2.18 -17.69 -16.68
C LEU A 102 2.58 -18.56 -17.86
N ILE A 103 3.85 -18.85 -17.97
CA ILE A 103 4.41 -19.75 -19.00
C ILE A 103 5.12 -20.90 -18.28
N PHE A 104 4.77 -22.11 -18.63
CA PHE A 104 5.49 -23.29 -18.15
C PHE A 104 5.72 -24.28 -19.27
N GLU A 105 6.86 -24.92 -19.21
CA GLU A 105 7.25 -26.00 -20.11
C GLU A 105 6.91 -27.33 -19.45
N ASP A 106 6.24 -28.21 -20.19
CA ASP A 106 6.03 -29.59 -19.78
C ASP A 106 6.60 -30.54 -20.86
N SER A 107 7.32 -31.55 -20.42
CA SER A 107 7.87 -32.57 -21.31
C SER A 107 7.05 -33.85 -21.18
N PHE A 108 6.09 -34.03 -22.07
CA PHE A 108 5.31 -35.27 -22.16
C PHE A 108 5.80 -36.13 -23.33
N PHE A 109 6.26 -37.36 -23.06
CA PHE A 109 6.79 -38.29 -24.03
C PHE A 109 7.98 -37.81 -24.90
N GLY A 110 8.81 -36.87 -24.36
CA GLY A 110 10.01 -36.40 -25.06
C GLY A 110 9.77 -35.26 -26.04
N GLU A 111 8.55 -34.76 -26.16
CA GLU A 111 8.25 -33.51 -26.83
C GLU A 111 8.09 -32.40 -25.77
N GLN A 112 8.85 -31.30 -25.93
CA GLN A 112 8.68 -30.09 -25.11
C GLN A 112 7.47 -29.33 -25.63
N SER A 113 6.51 -29.11 -24.75
CA SER A 113 5.33 -28.29 -25.04
C SER A 113 5.31 -27.12 -24.09
N GLU A 114 5.20 -25.92 -24.64
CA GLU A 114 5.06 -24.66 -23.90
C GLU A 114 3.57 -24.33 -23.73
N PHE A 115 3.16 -24.08 -22.50
CA PHE A 115 1.81 -23.66 -22.17
C PHE A 115 1.82 -22.22 -21.65
N THR A 116 1.08 -21.34 -22.31
CA THR A 116 0.95 -19.95 -21.93
C THR A 116 -0.47 -19.68 -21.46
N PHE A 117 -0.59 -19.17 -20.23
CA PHE A 117 -1.84 -18.68 -19.65
C PHE A 117 -1.73 -17.19 -19.42
N GLN A 118 -2.68 -16.42 -19.94
CA GLN A 118 -2.71 -14.98 -19.84
C GLN A 118 -4.07 -14.51 -19.34
N ASP A 119 -4.05 -13.63 -18.33
CA ASP A 119 -5.23 -12.91 -17.84
C ASP A 119 -4.95 -11.41 -17.82
N ASN A 120 -5.63 -10.67 -18.67
CA ASN A 120 -5.46 -9.22 -18.84
C ASN A 120 -6.52 -8.40 -18.05
N ASN A 121 -7.35 -9.05 -17.24
CA ASN A 121 -8.42 -8.42 -16.49
C ASN A 121 -8.48 -8.86 -15.03
N ALA A 122 -7.35 -9.28 -14.49
CA ALA A 122 -7.27 -9.67 -13.10
C ALA A 122 -7.48 -8.45 -12.18
N ALA A 123 -8.16 -8.66 -11.08
CA ALA A 123 -8.35 -7.64 -10.06
C ALA A 123 -8.39 -8.25 -8.66
N ALA A 124 -8.04 -7.47 -7.66
CA ALA A 124 -8.12 -7.86 -6.26
C ALA A 124 -8.65 -6.74 -5.38
N ARG A 125 -9.27 -7.12 -4.25
CA ARG A 125 -9.75 -6.19 -3.22
C ARG A 125 -9.35 -6.69 -1.84
N TRP A 126 -8.90 -5.77 -0.98
CA TRP A 126 -8.54 -6.10 0.39
C TRP A 126 -8.77 -4.94 1.34
N TRP A 127 -8.71 -5.25 2.64
CA TRP A 127 -8.69 -4.27 3.71
C TRP A 127 -7.33 -4.25 4.37
N GLU A 128 -6.95 -3.09 4.91
CA GLU A 128 -5.70 -2.94 5.64
C GLU A 128 -5.95 -2.28 6.99
N LEU A 129 -5.40 -2.87 8.06
CA LEU A 129 -5.17 -2.16 9.31
C LEU A 129 -3.77 -1.54 9.22
N THR A 130 -3.65 -0.26 9.52
CA THR A 130 -2.39 0.49 9.42
C THR A 130 -2.00 1.07 10.76
N GLY A 131 -0.70 1.02 11.06
CA GLY A 131 -0.07 1.77 12.13
C GLY A 131 1.09 2.57 11.56
N GLY A 132 1.12 3.88 11.78
CA GLY A 132 2.11 4.77 11.16
C GLY A 132 2.71 5.76 12.14
N ILE A 133 4.00 6.04 11.95
CA ILE A 133 4.73 7.09 12.65
C ILE A 133 5.37 7.97 11.58
N HIS A 134 5.10 9.28 11.65
CA HIS A 134 5.77 10.28 10.82
C HIS A 134 6.49 11.26 11.74
N VAL A 135 7.78 11.43 11.48
CA VAL A 135 8.67 12.33 12.24
C VAL A 135 9.08 13.46 11.33
N ASN A 136 9.01 14.68 11.84
CA ASN A 136 9.52 15.84 11.14
C ASN A 136 11.06 15.82 11.19
N LEU A 137 11.69 15.84 10.00
CA LEU A 137 13.15 15.88 9.87
C LEU A 137 13.67 17.32 9.80
N TRP A 138 13.01 18.14 9.00
CA TRP A 138 13.41 19.52 8.76
C TRP A 138 12.23 20.30 8.20
N GLU A 139 11.94 21.46 8.80
CA GLU A 139 10.83 22.35 8.39
C GLU A 139 9.56 21.59 8.02
N ASN A 140 9.37 21.31 6.74
CA ASN A 140 8.21 20.61 6.19
C ASN A 140 8.51 19.20 5.69
N LEU A 141 9.77 18.75 5.76
CA LEU A 141 10.16 17.41 5.34
C LEU A 141 9.90 16.39 6.45
N ASN A 142 9.13 15.38 6.16
CA ASN A 142 8.79 14.33 7.10
C ASN A 142 9.24 12.96 6.57
N MET A 143 9.64 12.11 7.49
CA MET A 143 9.96 10.72 7.27
C MET A 143 8.94 9.86 8.02
N GLY A 144 8.44 8.81 7.40
CA GLY A 144 7.41 7.98 7.99
C GLY A 144 7.62 6.49 7.79
N TYR A 145 7.22 5.72 8.79
CA TYR A 145 7.10 4.28 8.73
C TYR A 145 5.63 3.90 8.87
N VAL A 146 5.15 3.04 7.99
CA VAL A 146 3.79 2.52 8.06
C VAL A 146 3.83 0.99 7.98
N VAL A 147 3.33 0.35 9.03
CA VAL A 147 3.06 -1.09 9.07
C VAL A 147 1.63 -1.33 8.65
N ARG A 148 1.42 -2.35 7.82
CA ARG A 148 0.12 -2.73 7.27
C ARG A 148 -0.15 -4.21 7.52
N LEU A 149 -1.30 -4.51 8.09
CA LEU A 149 -1.88 -5.84 8.10
C LEU A 149 -2.97 -5.87 7.02
N LYS A 150 -2.75 -6.63 5.97
CA LYS A 150 -3.61 -6.68 4.79
C LYS A 150 -4.42 -7.96 4.79
N PHE A 151 -5.73 -7.85 4.55
CA PHE A 151 -6.68 -8.96 4.56
C PHE A 151 -7.36 -9.05 3.21
N LEU A 152 -6.99 -10.07 2.42
CA LEU A 152 -7.56 -10.29 1.09
C LEU A 152 -9.03 -10.64 1.21
N LYS A 153 -9.88 -9.90 0.48
CA LYS A 153 -11.31 -10.14 0.46
C LYS A 153 -11.74 -10.97 -0.74
N LYS A 154 -11.23 -10.65 -1.91
CA LYS A 154 -11.58 -11.32 -3.17
C LYS A 154 -10.57 -11.01 -4.26
N THR A 155 -10.27 -12.02 -5.08
CA THR A 155 -9.64 -11.91 -6.38
C THR A 155 -10.69 -12.12 -7.49
N PHE A 156 -10.46 -11.55 -8.65
CA PHE A 156 -11.25 -11.65 -9.86
C PHE A 156 -10.29 -11.90 -11.01
N GLY A 157 -10.71 -12.60 -12.02
CA GLY A 157 -9.92 -12.96 -13.20
C GLY A 157 -10.29 -14.34 -13.70
N ASP A 158 -9.45 -14.92 -14.53
CA ASP A 158 -9.62 -16.28 -15.04
C ASP A 158 -9.49 -17.28 -13.89
N GLU A 159 -10.46 -18.19 -13.75
CA GLU A 159 -10.49 -19.22 -12.70
C GLU A 159 -9.33 -20.22 -12.83
N ASN A 160 -8.74 -20.34 -14.03
CA ASN A 160 -7.62 -21.24 -14.29
C ASN A 160 -6.25 -20.64 -13.92
N VAL A 161 -6.18 -19.31 -13.69
CA VAL A 161 -4.93 -18.60 -13.39
C VAL A 161 -5.04 -17.87 -12.06
N GLU A 162 -4.68 -18.55 -10.99
CA GLU A 162 -4.60 -17.87 -9.70
C GLU A 162 -3.38 -16.94 -9.64
N PRO A 163 -3.57 -15.67 -9.22
CA PRO A 163 -2.47 -14.72 -9.12
C PRO A 163 -1.37 -15.20 -8.18
N TRP A 164 -0.13 -15.16 -8.64
CA TRP A 164 1.04 -15.42 -7.80
C TRP A 164 1.41 -14.22 -6.93
N ASP A 165 1.36 -13.03 -7.52
CA ASP A 165 1.51 -11.75 -6.83
C ASP A 165 0.34 -10.84 -7.18
N VAL A 166 -0.09 -10.06 -6.21
CA VAL A 166 -1.14 -9.06 -6.40
C VAL A 166 -0.54 -7.68 -6.15
N PRO A 167 -0.49 -6.79 -7.17
CA PRO A 167 0.05 -5.45 -7.02
C PRO A 167 -0.51 -4.71 -5.81
N GLY A 168 0.39 -4.21 -4.95
CA GLY A 168 0.04 -3.52 -3.72
C GLY A 168 -0.36 -4.41 -2.54
N TYR A 169 -0.84 -5.63 -2.77
CA TYR A 169 -1.11 -6.61 -1.73
C TYR A 169 0.13 -7.45 -1.41
N GLY A 170 0.79 -7.97 -2.43
CA GLY A 170 1.96 -8.83 -2.35
C GLY A 170 1.66 -10.28 -2.69
N ARG A 171 2.60 -11.17 -2.42
CA ARG A 171 2.52 -12.59 -2.77
C ARG A 171 1.31 -13.26 -2.13
N ASN A 172 0.50 -13.87 -2.97
CA ASN A 172 -0.73 -14.52 -2.57
C ASN A 172 -0.51 -16.00 -2.20
N LYS A 173 0.54 -16.64 -2.69
CA LYS A 173 0.82 -18.07 -2.47
C LYS A 173 1.95 -18.31 -1.48
N LYS A 174 1.77 -19.30 -0.61
CA LYS A 174 2.81 -19.87 0.24
C LYS A 174 3.11 -21.28 -0.25
N ASN A 175 4.37 -21.54 -0.64
CA ASN A 175 4.82 -22.90 -1.06
C ASN A 175 3.94 -23.55 -2.14
N GLY A 176 3.39 -22.76 -3.07
CA GLY A 176 2.75 -23.26 -4.29
C GLY A 176 1.29 -23.70 -4.18
N THR A 177 0.68 -23.82 -3.01
CA THR A 177 -0.64 -24.47 -2.88
C THR A 177 -1.70 -23.73 -2.06
N GLU A 178 -1.35 -22.80 -1.19
CA GLU A 178 -2.35 -22.13 -0.35
C GLU A 178 -2.35 -20.61 -0.53
N LEU A 179 -3.52 -20.04 -0.80
CA LEU A 179 -3.77 -18.61 -0.82
C LEU A 179 -3.58 -18.00 0.56
N LYS A 180 -2.71 -17.02 0.70
CA LYS A 180 -2.63 -16.23 1.93
C LYS A 180 -3.75 -15.22 1.99
N ASN A 181 -4.69 -15.43 2.89
CA ASN A 181 -5.76 -14.46 3.16
C ASN A 181 -5.27 -13.21 3.91
N ALA A 182 -4.08 -13.25 4.49
CA ALA A 182 -3.49 -12.12 5.19
C ALA A 182 -1.98 -12.00 4.91
N THR A 183 -1.50 -10.76 4.83
CA THR A 183 -0.07 -10.46 4.67
C THR A 183 0.30 -9.19 5.42
N VAL A 184 1.59 -9.02 5.69
CA VAL A 184 2.16 -7.84 6.35
C VAL A 184 2.94 -7.03 5.34
N GLY A 185 2.77 -5.71 5.38
CA GLY A 185 3.55 -4.75 4.60
C GLY A 185 4.24 -3.75 5.50
N LEU A 186 5.40 -3.29 5.05
CA LEU A 186 6.14 -2.18 5.64
C LEU A 186 6.46 -1.19 4.53
N ASN A 187 6.13 0.07 4.75
CA ASN A 187 6.45 1.17 3.85
C ASN A 187 7.30 2.20 4.58
N TYR A 188 8.23 2.80 3.85
CA TYR A 188 9.08 3.87 4.33
C TYR A 188 8.91 5.08 3.44
N TYR A 189 8.23 6.10 3.96
CA TYR A 189 7.84 7.28 3.22
C TYR A 189 8.74 8.47 3.48
N LEU A 190 9.01 9.21 2.43
CA LEU A 190 9.48 10.60 2.51
C LEU A 190 8.35 11.49 2.03
N SER A 191 8.00 12.51 2.79
CA SER A 191 6.86 13.35 2.49
C SER A 191 7.10 14.82 2.80
N TRP A 192 6.43 15.68 2.04
CA TRP A 192 6.41 17.11 2.25
C TRP A 192 5.07 17.53 2.86
N ARG A 193 5.13 18.37 3.91
CA ARG A 193 3.99 18.92 4.59
C ARG A 193 3.69 20.32 4.08
N PHE A 194 2.44 20.53 3.69
CA PHE A 194 1.90 21.84 3.34
C PHE A 194 0.93 22.27 4.43
N ASP A 195 1.30 23.24 5.27
CA ASP A 195 0.40 23.79 6.27
C ASP A 195 -0.60 24.72 5.57
N LEU A 196 -1.89 24.43 5.70
CA LEU A 196 -2.98 25.20 5.11
C LEU A 196 -3.43 26.35 6.06
N ARG A 197 -3.27 26.13 7.36
CA ARG A 197 -3.61 27.09 8.40
C ARG A 197 -2.97 26.69 9.74
N GLU A 198 -2.86 27.65 10.66
CA GLU A 198 -2.48 27.34 12.03
C GLU A 198 -3.59 26.50 12.70
N LYS A 199 -3.20 25.36 13.26
CA LYS A 199 -4.12 24.49 14.01
C LYS A 199 -4.37 25.13 15.37
N ALA A 200 -5.59 25.56 15.63
CA ALA A 200 -6.00 25.95 16.99
C ALA A 200 -5.96 24.69 17.88
N LEU A 201 -4.93 24.55 18.69
CA LEU A 201 -4.87 23.48 19.70
C LEU A 201 -6.05 23.69 20.66
N SER A 202 -7.01 22.77 20.63
CA SER A 202 -8.05 22.72 21.65
C SER A 202 -7.42 22.22 22.96
N VAL A 203 -6.85 23.14 23.73
CA VAL A 203 -6.41 22.86 25.09
C VAL A 203 -7.66 22.66 25.93
N PRO A 204 -7.81 21.54 26.65
CA PRO A 204 -8.86 21.46 27.65
C PRO A 204 -8.61 22.56 28.69
N ARG A 205 -9.50 23.50 28.79
CA ARG A 205 -9.47 24.46 29.93
C ARG A 205 -9.76 23.65 31.20
N SER A 206 -8.79 23.64 32.09
CA SER A 206 -8.87 23.12 33.45
C SER A 206 -10.07 23.70 34.21
#